data_8041e45be7db24778beb907da02a2c03
#
_entry.id   8041e45be7db24778beb907da02a2c03
#
_cell.length_a   1.000
_cell.length_b   1.000
_cell.length_c   1.000
_cell.angle_alpha   90.00
_cell.angle_beta   90.00
_cell.angle_gamma   90.00
#
_symmetry.space_group_name_H-M   'P 1'
#
loop_
_entity.id
_entity.type
_entity.pdbx_description
1 polymer ?
#
loop_
_entity_poly.entity_id
_entity_poly.type
_entity_poly.pdbx_seq_one_letter_code
_entity_poly.pdbx_strand_id
1 'polypeptide(L)'
;MEIKTYQEEVDHWIKTVGVRYFSELTNMAILTEEVGEVARLISRMYGEQSFKNPMSLEEQKDSLADELADVIWVAVCLANQTGIDLEAALIKNLEKKSKRDSLRHVNNEKLK
;
A
#
# COMPACT_ATOMS: atom_id res chain seq x y z
N MET A 1 -4.96 14.37 4.48
CA MET A 1 -3.75 14.09 5.31
C MET A 1 -2.54 13.93 4.42
N GLU A 2 -1.48 14.63 4.73
CA GLU A 2 -0.23 14.52 3.96
C GLU A 2 0.54 13.27 4.35
N ILE A 3 1.36 12.75 3.44
CA ILE A 3 2.18 11.55 3.69
C ILE A 3 3.10 11.73 4.90
N LYS A 4 3.73 12.90 5.00
CA LYS A 4 4.62 13.20 6.13
C LYS A 4 3.87 13.14 7.46
N THR A 5 2.70 13.73 7.52
CA THR A 5 1.84 13.71 8.71
C THR A 5 1.44 12.28 9.04
N TYR A 6 1.09 11.50 8.04
CA TYR A 6 0.73 10.09 8.24
C TYR A 6 1.90 9.28 8.82
N GLN A 7 3.12 9.47 8.29
CA GLN A 7 4.31 8.83 8.86
C GLN A 7 4.50 9.18 10.35
N GLU A 8 4.32 10.44 10.70
CA GLU A 8 4.44 10.91 12.07
C GLU A 8 3.36 10.29 12.97
N GLU A 9 2.13 10.23 12.50
CA GLU A 9 1.01 9.63 13.24
C GLU A 9 1.19 8.13 13.45
N VAL A 10 1.66 7.42 12.43
CA VAL A 10 1.96 5.99 12.55
C VAL A 10 3.06 5.77 13.60
N ASP A 11 4.12 6.55 13.54
CA ASP A 11 5.22 6.43 14.50
C ASP A 11 4.74 6.67 15.93
N HIS A 12 3.95 7.71 16.13
CA HIS A 12 3.38 8.01 17.45
C HIS A 12 2.48 6.86 17.94
N TRP A 13 1.62 6.36 17.08
CA TRP A 13 0.73 5.24 17.43
C TRP A 13 1.52 4.00 17.83
N ILE A 14 2.53 3.65 17.06
CA ILE A 14 3.37 2.47 17.35
C ILE A 14 4.08 2.63 18.70
N LYS A 15 4.61 3.81 18.97
CA LYS A 15 5.37 4.06 20.21
C LYS A 15 4.51 4.23 21.45
N THR A 16 3.21 4.43 21.27
CA THR A 16 2.25 4.56 22.37
C THR A 16 1.36 3.34 22.48
N VAL A 17 0.39 3.21 21.57
CA VAL A 17 -0.60 2.11 21.62
C VAL A 17 0.05 0.77 21.27
N GLY A 18 0.91 0.74 20.27
CA GLY A 18 1.56 -0.47 19.79
C GLY A 18 2.79 -0.93 20.59
N VAL A 19 3.20 -0.13 21.56
CA VAL A 19 4.39 -0.34 22.40
C VAL A 19 5.69 -0.10 21.62
N ARG A 20 5.96 -0.84 20.57
CA ARG A 20 7.12 -0.70 19.69
C ARG A 20 6.87 -1.32 18.34
N TYR A 21 7.72 -1.01 17.37
CA TYR A 21 7.69 -1.70 16.08
C TYR A 21 8.08 -3.17 16.24
N PHE A 22 7.48 -4.02 15.43
CA PHE A 22 8.03 -5.34 15.17
C PHE A 22 9.37 -5.16 14.43
N SER A 23 10.21 -6.19 14.40
CA SER A 23 11.45 -6.12 13.61
C SER A 23 11.14 -5.89 12.13
N GLU A 24 12.08 -5.34 11.40
CA GLU A 24 11.94 -5.09 9.96
C GLU A 24 11.61 -6.38 9.19
N LEU A 25 12.20 -7.49 9.60
CA LEU A 25 11.94 -8.78 8.97
C LEU A 25 10.48 -9.23 9.20
N THR A 26 9.98 -9.06 10.43
CA THR A 26 8.59 -9.38 10.75
C THR A 26 7.64 -8.46 9.98
N ASN A 27 7.91 -7.17 9.93
CA ASN A 27 7.09 -6.24 9.17
C ASN A 27 7.12 -6.53 7.67
N MET A 28 8.23 -7.01 7.14
CA MET A 28 8.28 -7.44 5.73
C MET A 28 7.34 -8.65 5.49
N ALA A 29 7.33 -9.62 6.40
CA ALA A 29 6.41 -10.75 6.31
C ALA A 29 4.95 -10.30 6.39
N ILE A 30 4.64 -9.37 7.30
CA ILE A 30 3.29 -8.80 7.42
C ILE A 30 2.89 -8.06 6.14
N LEU A 31 3.81 -7.31 5.53
CA LEU A 31 3.53 -6.64 4.25
C LEU A 31 3.12 -7.65 3.18
N THR A 32 3.83 -8.78 3.10
CA THR A 32 3.49 -9.85 2.16
C THR A 32 2.11 -10.44 2.45
N GLU A 33 1.75 -10.62 3.71
CA GLU A 33 0.42 -11.08 4.11
C GLU A 33 -0.67 -10.09 3.69
N GLU A 34 -0.45 -8.80 3.93
CA GLU A 34 -1.43 -7.77 3.58
C GLU A 34 -1.62 -7.66 2.06
N VAL A 35 -0.55 -7.77 1.29
CA VAL A 35 -0.63 -7.84 -0.18
C VAL A 35 -1.43 -9.07 -0.60
N GLY A 36 -1.24 -10.20 0.08
CA GLY A 36 -2.02 -11.41 -0.15
C GLY A 36 -3.51 -11.21 0.11
N GLU A 37 -3.87 -10.45 1.15
CA GLU A 37 -5.27 -10.13 1.44
C GLU A 37 -5.90 -9.26 0.34
N VAL A 38 -5.15 -8.30 -0.20
CA VAL A 38 -5.59 -7.51 -1.37
C VAL A 38 -5.79 -8.45 -2.56
N ALA A 39 -4.85 -9.35 -2.82
CA ALA A 39 -4.93 -10.30 -3.93
C ALA A 39 -6.16 -11.21 -3.80
N ARG A 40 -6.49 -11.65 -2.58
CA ARG A 40 -7.67 -12.47 -2.31
C ARG A 40 -8.94 -11.74 -2.72
N LEU A 41 -9.08 -10.48 -2.34
CA LEU A 41 -10.26 -9.68 -2.70
C LEU A 41 -10.34 -9.43 -4.20
N ILE A 42 -9.24 -9.00 -4.82
CA ILE A 42 -9.18 -8.69 -6.25
C ILE A 42 -9.53 -9.92 -7.10
N SER A 43 -9.00 -11.10 -6.74
CA SER A 43 -9.28 -12.32 -7.49
C SER A 43 -10.76 -12.73 -7.39
N ARG A 44 -11.42 -12.43 -6.28
CA ARG A 44 -12.84 -12.74 -6.09
C ARG A 44 -13.75 -11.67 -6.68
N MET A 45 -13.32 -10.41 -6.72
CA MET A 45 -14.11 -9.33 -7.32
C MET A 45 -14.08 -9.39 -8.84
N TYR A 46 -12.96 -9.75 -9.44
CA TYR A 46 -12.73 -9.63 -10.89
C TYR A 46 -12.30 -10.92 -11.58
N GLY A 47 -11.94 -11.96 -10.83
CA GLY A 47 -11.50 -13.24 -11.37
C GLY A 47 -12.58 -14.32 -11.31
N GLU A 48 -12.15 -15.56 -11.46
CA GLU A 48 -13.04 -16.72 -11.50
C GLU A 48 -13.40 -17.27 -10.13
N GLN A 49 -12.71 -16.82 -9.07
CA GLN A 49 -13.05 -17.22 -7.71
C GLN A 49 -14.21 -16.38 -7.16
N SER A 50 -15.02 -16.99 -6.30
CA SER A 50 -16.16 -16.33 -5.67
C SER A 50 -15.96 -16.18 -4.17
N PHE A 51 -16.63 -15.19 -3.59
CA PHE A 51 -16.69 -15.07 -2.14
C PHE A 51 -17.47 -16.23 -1.53
N LYS A 52 -17.01 -16.74 -0.40
CA LYS A 52 -17.71 -17.80 0.32
C LYS A 52 -19.10 -17.36 0.77
N ASN A 53 -19.21 -16.12 1.25
CA ASN A 53 -20.48 -15.51 1.64
C ASN A 53 -20.76 -14.33 0.70
N PRO A 54 -22.00 -14.15 0.25
CA PRO A 54 -22.34 -13.03 -0.63
C PRO A 54 -21.99 -11.68 0.01
N MET A 55 -21.44 -10.79 -0.79
CA MET A 55 -21.10 -9.42 -0.38
C MET A 55 -21.63 -8.46 -1.43
N SER A 56 -22.22 -7.34 -1.00
CA SER A 56 -22.62 -6.28 -1.92
C SER A 56 -21.35 -5.64 -2.54
N LEU A 57 -21.52 -4.96 -3.65
CA LEU A 57 -20.41 -4.26 -4.29
C LEU A 57 -19.79 -3.22 -3.35
N GLU A 58 -20.63 -2.53 -2.58
CA GLU A 58 -20.17 -1.55 -1.59
C GLU A 58 -19.33 -2.20 -0.50
N GLU A 59 -19.78 -3.34 0.05
CA GLU A 59 -19.03 -4.10 1.05
C GLU A 59 -17.69 -4.58 0.50
N GLN A 60 -17.66 -5.02 -0.77
CA GLN A 60 -16.42 -5.44 -1.43
C GLN A 60 -15.43 -4.28 -1.53
N LYS A 61 -15.91 -3.10 -1.93
CA LYS A 61 -15.07 -1.90 -2.03
C LYS A 61 -14.55 -1.44 -0.67
N ASP A 62 -15.38 -1.49 0.35
CA ASP A 62 -14.98 -1.12 1.72
C ASP A 62 -13.89 -2.07 2.24
N SER A 63 -14.05 -3.38 1.98
CA SER A 63 -13.05 -4.37 2.36
C SER A 63 -11.74 -4.15 1.63
N LEU A 64 -11.81 -3.88 0.32
CA LEU A 64 -10.60 -3.60 -0.47
C LEU A 64 -9.90 -2.32 0.01
N ALA A 65 -10.68 -1.27 0.31
CA ALA A 65 -10.12 -0.03 0.83
C ALA A 65 -9.36 -0.25 2.14
N ASP A 66 -9.91 -1.06 3.04
CA ASP A 66 -9.28 -1.37 4.31
C ASP A 66 -7.98 -2.15 4.12
N GLU A 67 -7.98 -3.15 3.24
CA GLU A 67 -6.77 -3.95 2.96
C GLU A 67 -5.69 -3.11 2.26
N LEU A 68 -6.07 -2.21 1.36
CA LEU A 68 -5.11 -1.29 0.76
C LEU A 68 -4.50 -0.35 1.81
N ALA A 69 -5.31 0.11 2.75
CA ALA A 69 -4.83 0.92 3.87
C ALA A 69 -3.84 0.13 4.74
N ASP A 70 -4.09 -1.15 4.98
CA ASP A 70 -3.19 -2.02 5.74
C ASP A 70 -1.84 -2.18 5.03
N VAL A 71 -1.82 -2.30 3.71
CA VAL A 71 -0.58 -2.35 2.92
C VAL A 71 0.22 -1.06 3.12
N ILE A 72 -0.45 0.09 3.03
CA ILE A 72 0.20 1.39 3.22
C ILE A 72 0.74 1.53 4.64
N TRP A 73 -0.02 1.11 5.64
CA TRP A 73 0.38 1.13 7.04
C TRP A 73 1.71 0.41 7.26
N VAL A 74 1.83 -0.81 6.78
CA VAL A 74 3.05 -1.61 6.97
C VAL A 74 4.23 -1.02 6.20
N ALA A 75 3.99 -0.53 4.97
CA ALA A 75 5.02 0.15 4.18
C ALA A 75 5.55 1.38 4.93
N VAL A 76 4.66 2.15 5.56
CA VAL A 76 5.03 3.31 6.37
C VAL A 76 5.82 2.89 7.62
N CYS A 77 5.44 1.80 8.27
CA CYS A 77 6.21 1.26 9.39
C CYS A 77 7.66 0.95 8.97
N LEU A 78 7.82 0.30 7.82
CA LEU A 78 9.15 0.00 7.29
C LEU A 78 9.95 1.25 6.96
N ALA A 79 9.30 2.26 6.38
CA ALA A 79 9.95 3.55 6.10
C ALA A 79 10.42 4.21 7.39
N ASN A 80 9.57 4.26 8.41
CA ASN A 80 9.90 4.84 9.71
C ASN A 80 11.07 4.12 10.38
N GLN A 81 11.05 2.78 10.36
CA GLN A 81 12.10 1.98 10.98
C GLN A 81 13.47 2.15 10.32
N THR A 82 13.49 2.44 9.05
CA THR A 82 14.71 2.55 8.25
C THR A 82 15.14 4.00 8.04
N GLY A 83 14.44 4.97 8.64
CA GLY A 83 14.78 6.37 8.54
C GLY A 83 14.50 6.99 7.18
N ILE A 84 13.54 6.48 6.45
CA ILE A 84 13.19 6.97 5.13
C ILE A 84 12.07 8.03 5.23
N ASP A 85 12.30 9.21 4.65
CA ASP A 85 11.27 10.21 4.41
C ASP A 85 10.48 9.78 3.16
N LEU A 86 9.29 9.26 3.40
CA LEU A 86 8.50 8.65 2.33
C LEU A 86 7.96 9.70 1.35
N GLU A 87 7.64 10.91 1.82
CA GLU A 87 7.21 12.00 0.94
C GLU A 87 8.31 12.34 -0.06
N ALA A 88 9.54 12.54 0.41
CA ALA A 88 10.68 12.81 -0.45
C ALA A 88 10.94 11.65 -1.42
N ALA A 89 10.82 10.41 -0.94
CA ALA A 89 11.00 9.23 -1.77
C ALA A 89 9.95 9.14 -2.88
N LEU A 90 8.70 9.46 -2.56
CA LEU A 90 7.60 9.44 -3.53
C LEU A 90 7.75 10.53 -4.59
N ILE A 91 8.17 11.74 -4.19
CA ILE A 91 8.43 12.84 -5.12
C ILE A 91 9.54 12.44 -6.10
N LYS A 92 10.66 11.94 -5.57
CA LYS A 92 11.80 11.51 -6.39
C LYS A 92 11.42 10.38 -7.34
N ASN A 93 10.64 9.43 -6.85
CA ASN A 93 10.16 8.29 -7.66
C ASN A 93 9.25 8.76 -8.80
N LEU A 94 8.36 9.70 -8.53
CA LEU A 94 7.46 10.25 -9.55
C LEU A 94 8.24 11.01 -10.62
N GLU A 95 9.21 11.82 -10.23
CA GLU A 95 10.09 12.55 -11.17
C GLU A 95 10.86 11.57 -12.06
N LYS A 96 11.41 10.51 -11.47
CA LYS A 96 12.14 9.46 -12.18
C LYS A 96 11.24 8.78 -13.22
N LYS A 97 10.01 8.43 -12.85
CA LYS A 97 9.05 7.81 -13.77
C LYS A 97 8.65 8.75 -14.90
N SER A 98 8.35 9.99 -14.57
CA SER A 98 7.97 11.00 -15.56
C SER A 98 9.09 11.24 -16.58
N LYS A 99 10.33 11.37 -16.11
CA LYS A 99 11.49 11.58 -16.98
C LYS A 99 11.76 10.37 -17.87
N ARG A 100 11.70 9.15 -17.32
CA ARG A 100 11.99 7.91 -18.05
C ARG A 100 10.90 7.58 -19.07
N ASP A 101 9.64 7.74 -18.68
CA ASP A 101 8.51 7.19 -19.42
C ASP A 101 7.65 8.23 -20.15
N SER A 102 7.98 9.52 -20.07
CA SER A 102 7.14 10.60 -20.62
C SER A 102 6.79 10.45 -22.11
N LEU A 103 7.71 9.90 -22.93
CA LEU A 103 7.45 9.61 -24.35
C LEU A 103 7.16 8.15 -24.63
N ARG A 104 7.60 7.27 -23.75
CA ARG A 104 7.47 5.83 -23.93
C ARG A 104 6.01 5.38 -24.02
N HIS A 105 5.17 5.84 -23.11
CA HIS A 105 3.75 5.44 -23.08
C HIS A 105 2.94 6.17 -24.15
N VAL A 106 3.23 7.43 -24.39
CA VAL A 106 2.59 8.21 -25.46
C VAL A 106 2.82 7.54 -26.82
N ASN A 107 4.02 6.99 -27.05
CA ASN A 107 4.37 6.34 -28.29
C ASN A 107 4.03 4.84 -28.34
N ASN A 108 3.45 4.30 -27.28
CA ASN A 108 3.08 2.89 -27.22
C ASN A 108 1.70 2.66 -27.82
N GLU A 109 1.65 2.05 -28.99
CA GLU A 109 0.41 1.75 -29.71
C GLU A 109 -0.57 0.87 -28.89
N LYS A 110 -0.04 0.02 -27.98
CA LYS A 110 -0.86 -0.86 -27.14
C LYS A 110 -1.71 -0.11 -26.11
N LEU A 111 -1.37 1.15 -25.82
CA LEU A 111 -2.08 1.98 -24.86
C LEU A 111 -3.12 2.92 -25.50
N LYS A 112 -3.24 2.90 -26.83
CA LYS A 112 -4.17 3.78 -27.59
C LYS A 112 -5.51 3.13 -27.89
#